data_8978ae088ead4502b3bf18795b393154
#
_entry.id   8978ae088ead4502b3bf18795b393154
#
_cell.length_a   1.000
_cell.length_b   1.000
_cell.length_c   1.000
_cell.angle_alpha   90.00
_cell.angle_beta   90.00
_cell.angle_gamma   90.00
#
_symmetry.space_group_name_H-M   'P 1'
#
loop_
_entity.id
_entity.type
_entity.pdbx_description
1 polymer ?
#
loop_
_entity_poly.entity_id
_entity_poly.type
_entity_poly.pdbx_seq_one_letter_code
_entity_poly.pdbx_strand_id
1 'polypeptide(L)'
;MKRGIDVSKYQGKIDWKAVKASGVECAIIRAGWGRTNTDSYFKKNVEGCIENNIAFGVYWFIYGINEAEAIANADKCHSVIAQYRDKITMKVWCDFEYDTDANANKRGVILDRKQRTNMVTAFCERMKSLGYEVGVYANPDYLKNKFNDLSKYPLWLAYYGASEKDAMKYNPVMWQYSSKGNVPGISGNVDMNNVYMDIKTDPAEPKEKTFPILYVGSKGREVKVWQAIVETSVDGKYGNGTKKATVAFQQKVFPSQPTEWDGIVGAKTWEKGIESLKS
;
A
#
# COMPACT_ATOMS: atom_id res chain seq x y z
N MET A 1 15.57 4.37 11.85
CA MET A 1 15.35 2.92 11.60
C MET A 1 13.99 2.56 12.17
N LYS A 2 13.16 1.85 11.41
CA LYS A 2 11.83 1.40 11.82
C LYS A 2 11.81 -0.12 11.90
N ARG A 3 10.97 -0.66 12.81
CA ARG A 3 10.80 -2.10 12.98
C ARG A 3 9.74 -2.61 12.04
N GLY A 4 10.12 -3.51 11.13
CA GLY A 4 9.23 -4.15 10.16
C GLY A 4 9.17 -5.67 10.34
N ILE A 5 8.14 -6.26 9.75
CA ILE A 5 8.00 -7.71 9.57
C ILE A 5 7.66 -7.99 8.11
N ASP A 6 7.90 -9.23 7.65
CA ASP A 6 7.25 -9.67 6.42
C ASP A 6 6.47 -10.96 6.65
N VAL A 7 5.34 -11.07 5.96
CA VAL A 7 4.33 -12.09 6.23
C VAL A 7 3.70 -12.64 4.96
N SER A 8 3.20 -13.85 5.08
CA SER A 8 2.47 -14.56 4.03
C SER A 8 1.41 -15.47 4.63
N LYS A 9 0.85 -16.37 3.84
CA LYS A 9 -0.06 -17.42 4.34
C LYS A 9 0.54 -18.29 5.45
N TYR A 10 1.87 -18.35 5.57
CA TYR A 10 2.55 -19.20 6.55
C TYR A 10 2.39 -18.72 8.00
N GLN A 11 2.12 -17.43 8.23
CA GLN A 11 1.80 -16.88 9.54
C GLN A 11 0.33 -17.11 9.95
N GLY A 12 -0.52 -17.62 9.01
CA GLY A 12 -1.92 -17.89 9.28
C GLY A 12 -2.71 -16.66 9.67
N LYS A 13 -3.60 -16.80 10.66
CA LYS A 13 -4.39 -15.68 11.18
C LYS A 13 -3.53 -14.82 12.11
N ILE A 14 -3.40 -13.53 11.78
CA ILE A 14 -2.64 -12.54 12.53
C ILE A 14 -3.61 -11.62 13.30
N ASP A 15 -3.31 -11.36 14.58
CA ASP A 15 -3.92 -10.26 15.34
C ASP A 15 -3.10 -8.98 15.12
N TRP A 16 -3.51 -8.20 14.12
CA TRP A 16 -2.81 -6.98 13.73
C TRP A 16 -2.85 -5.88 14.79
N LYS A 17 -3.83 -5.89 15.68
CA LYS A 17 -3.90 -4.97 16.83
C LYS A 17 -2.77 -5.27 17.83
N ALA A 18 -2.57 -6.54 18.15
CA ALA A 18 -1.46 -6.97 19.00
C ALA A 18 -0.09 -6.73 18.32
N VAL A 19 0.02 -6.98 17.00
CA VAL A 19 1.22 -6.66 16.21
C VAL A 19 1.54 -5.17 16.30
N LYS A 20 0.57 -4.28 16.11
CA LYS A 20 0.77 -2.82 16.25
C LYS A 20 1.22 -2.44 17.65
N ALA A 21 0.56 -2.98 18.67
CA ALA A 21 0.89 -2.71 20.08
C ALA A 21 2.29 -3.21 20.47
N SER A 22 2.86 -4.18 19.75
CA SER A 22 4.22 -4.69 19.97
C SER A 22 5.33 -3.77 19.42
N GLY A 23 4.96 -2.63 18.79
CA GLY A 23 5.92 -1.68 18.22
C GLY A 23 6.34 -1.99 16.78
N VAL A 24 5.64 -2.88 16.07
CA VAL A 24 5.81 -3.04 14.62
C VAL A 24 5.22 -1.82 13.91
N GLU A 25 6.03 -1.19 13.08
CA GLU A 25 5.67 0.06 12.38
C GLU A 25 5.23 -0.20 10.94
N CYS A 26 5.73 -1.28 10.32
CA CYS A 26 5.42 -1.62 8.93
C CYS A 26 5.48 -3.12 8.66
N ALA A 27 4.84 -3.54 7.57
CA ALA A 27 4.83 -4.92 7.10
C ALA A 27 5.06 -5.02 5.59
N ILE A 28 5.72 -6.09 5.14
CA ILE A 28 5.78 -6.46 3.73
C ILE A 28 4.95 -7.73 3.55
N ILE A 29 3.95 -7.67 2.70
CA ILE A 29 2.93 -8.72 2.59
C ILE A 29 3.10 -9.46 1.26
N ARG A 30 3.20 -10.79 1.30
CA ARG A 30 3.21 -11.57 0.07
C ARG A 30 1.88 -11.43 -0.65
N ALA A 31 1.91 -10.85 -1.86
CA ALA A 31 0.71 -10.77 -2.70
C ALA A 31 0.45 -12.08 -3.46
N GLY A 32 1.52 -12.80 -3.83
CA GLY A 32 1.42 -14.06 -4.53
C GLY A 32 2.75 -14.51 -5.12
N TRP A 33 2.67 -15.44 -6.08
CA TRP A 33 3.84 -15.99 -6.74
C TRP A 33 3.50 -16.56 -8.12
N GLY A 34 4.50 -16.55 -9.00
CA GLY A 34 4.33 -17.08 -10.33
C GLY A 34 3.28 -16.31 -11.14
N ARG A 35 2.78 -16.93 -12.20
CA ARG A 35 1.86 -16.29 -13.15
C ARG A 35 0.37 -16.39 -12.76
N THR A 36 0.03 -17.19 -11.76
CA THR A 36 -1.38 -17.53 -11.47
C THR A 36 -1.77 -17.47 -10.00
N ASN A 37 -0.80 -17.53 -9.07
CA ASN A 37 -1.11 -17.75 -7.67
C ASN A 37 -1.23 -16.43 -6.89
N THR A 38 -2.27 -16.33 -6.09
CA THR A 38 -2.46 -15.27 -5.09
C THR A 38 -2.26 -15.87 -3.71
N ASP A 39 -1.61 -15.17 -2.80
CA ASP A 39 -1.49 -15.64 -1.41
C ASP A 39 -2.86 -15.61 -0.73
N SER A 40 -3.25 -16.73 -0.13
CA SER A 40 -4.60 -16.92 0.44
C SER A 40 -4.89 -16.00 1.65
N TYR A 41 -3.85 -15.45 2.26
CA TYR A 41 -3.98 -14.49 3.38
C TYR A 41 -3.71 -13.04 2.96
N PHE A 42 -3.34 -12.79 1.70
CA PHE A 42 -2.99 -11.45 1.24
C PHE A 42 -4.04 -10.40 1.61
N LYS A 43 -5.29 -10.63 1.21
CA LYS A 43 -6.41 -9.72 1.49
C LYS A 43 -6.54 -9.43 2.99
N LYS A 44 -6.58 -10.49 3.82
CA LYS A 44 -6.71 -10.37 5.27
C LYS A 44 -5.56 -9.59 5.90
N ASN A 45 -4.33 -9.82 5.42
CA ASN A 45 -3.15 -9.13 5.93
C ASN A 45 -3.14 -7.64 5.54
N VAL A 46 -3.54 -7.32 4.30
CA VAL A 46 -3.68 -5.92 3.85
C VAL A 46 -4.76 -5.19 4.66
N GLU A 47 -5.95 -5.79 4.79
CA GLU A 47 -7.06 -5.22 5.57
C GLU A 47 -6.64 -5.01 7.03
N GLY A 48 -5.97 -5.98 7.64
CA GLY A 48 -5.46 -5.86 9.00
C GLY A 48 -4.41 -4.76 9.18
N CYS A 49 -3.54 -4.54 8.20
CA CYS A 49 -2.60 -3.41 8.21
C CYS A 49 -3.34 -2.07 8.13
N ILE A 50 -4.31 -1.95 7.21
CA ILE A 50 -5.11 -0.73 7.03
C ILE A 50 -5.88 -0.38 8.31
N GLU A 51 -6.61 -1.35 8.88
CA GLU A 51 -7.42 -1.17 10.08
C GLU A 51 -6.61 -0.75 11.32
N ASN A 52 -5.33 -1.14 11.37
CA ASN A 52 -4.46 -0.85 12.51
C ASN A 52 -3.41 0.23 12.22
N ASN A 53 -3.52 0.96 11.11
CA ASN A 53 -2.59 2.01 10.71
C ASN A 53 -1.13 1.50 10.71
N ILE A 54 -0.89 0.32 10.13
CA ILE A 54 0.43 -0.23 9.87
C ILE A 54 0.75 0.04 8.40
N ALA A 55 1.82 0.77 8.15
CA ALA A 55 2.31 1.00 6.79
C ALA A 55 2.68 -0.33 6.13
N PHE A 56 2.40 -0.50 4.83
CA PHE A 56 2.76 -1.75 4.19
C PHE A 56 3.26 -1.60 2.76
N GLY A 57 4.10 -2.55 2.39
CA GLY A 57 4.48 -2.86 1.01
C GLY A 57 4.06 -4.29 0.67
N VAL A 58 4.37 -4.69 -0.54
CA VAL A 58 4.06 -6.05 -0.99
C VAL A 58 5.28 -6.70 -1.64
N TYR A 59 5.36 -8.03 -1.63
CA TYR A 59 6.32 -8.75 -2.43
C TYR A 59 5.65 -9.79 -3.32
N TRP A 60 6.29 -10.07 -4.44
CA TRP A 60 5.89 -11.09 -5.39
C TRP A 60 7.04 -12.04 -5.66
N PHE A 61 6.83 -13.30 -5.38
CA PHE A 61 7.81 -14.35 -5.63
C PHE A 61 7.77 -14.76 -7.11
N ILE A 62 8.88 -14.54 -7.82
CA ILE A 62 8.93 -14.80 -9.27
C ILE A 62 9.16 -16.30 -9.55
N TYR A 63 8.29 -16.87 -10.36
CA TYR A 63 8.56 -18.14 -11.04
C TYR A 63 8.53 -17.93 -12.55
N GLY A 64 9.60 -18.36 -13.22
CA GLY A 64 9.71 -18.22 -14.68
C GLY A 64 11.05 -18.71 -15.21
N ILE A 65 11.18 -18.69 -16.52
CA ILE A 65 12.40 -19.12 -17.25
C ILE A 65 12.94 -18.05 -18.19
N ASN A 66 12.23 -16.93 -18.33
CA ASN A 66 12.60 -15.81 -19.20
C ASN A 66 11.88 -14.51 -18.82
N GLU A 67 12.23 -13.44 -19.51
CA GLU A 67 11.70 -12.08 -19.29
C GLU A 67 10.19 -12.00 -19.55
N ALA A 68 9.66 -12.69 -20.56
CA ALA A 68 8.23 -12.67 -20.86
C ALA A 68 7.41 -13.25 -19.70
N GLU A 69 7.89 -14.33 -19.07
CA GLU A 69 7.24 -14.89 -17.89
C GLU A 69 7.39 -13.98 -16.66
N ALA A 70 8.50 -13.25 -16.52
CA ALA A 70 8.68 -12.25 -15.47
C ALA A 70 7.70 -11.08 -15.63
N ILE A 71 7.46 -10.61 -16.86
CA ILE A 71 6.41 -9.61 -17.16
C ILE A 71 5.02 -10.16 -16.80
N ALA A 72 4.72 -11.40 -17.15
CA ALA A 72 3.44 -12.04 -16.79
C ALA A 72 3.26 -12.17 -15.25
N ASN A 73 4.36 -12.38 -14.49
CA ASN A 73 4.34 -12.31 -13.03
C ASN A 73 3.98 -10.90 -12.55
N ALA A 74 4.55 -9.85 -13.16
CA ALA A 74 4.25 -8.46 -12.81
C ALA A 74 2.79 -8.09 -13.13
N ASP A 75 2.26 -8.53 -14.27
CA ASP A 75 0.86 -8.32 -14.64
C ASP A 75 -0.09 -9.02 -13.66
N LYS A 76 0.24 -10.25 -13.26
CA LYS A 76 -0.52 -10.97 -12.24
C LYS A 76 -0.43 -10.27 -10.88
N CYS A 77 0.75 -9.83 -10.45
CA CYS A 77 0.94 -9.04 -9.25
C CYS A 77 0.04 -7.80 -9.28
N HIS A 78 0.09 -7.01 -10.36
CA HIS A 78 -0.75 -5.85 -10.54
C HIS A 78 -2.24 -6.19 -10.39
N SER A 79 -2.72 -7.25 -11.05
CA SER A 79 -4.13 -7.65 -10.96
C SER A 79 -4.61 -7.92 -9.54
N VAL A 80 -3.71 -8.37 -8.67
CA VAL A 80 -4.01 -8.67 -7.25
C VAL A 80 -3.98 -7.41 -6.39
N ILE A 81 -2.98 -6.52 -6.62
CA ILE A 81 -2.73 -5.39 -5.72
C ILE A 81 -3.39 -4.08 -6.16
N ALA A 82 -3.91 -3.98 -7.39
CA ALA A 82 -4.40 -2.73 -7.98
C ALA A 82 -5.48 -2.05 -7.13
N GLN A 83 -6.38 -2.82 -6.53
CA GLN A 83 -7.44 -2.29 -5.65
C GLN A 83 -6.91 -1.63 -4.37
N TYR A 84 -5.66 -1.91 -3.96
CA TYR A 84 -5.03 -1.36 -2.77
C TYR A 84 -3.95 -0.34 -3.11
N ARG A 85 -3.82 0.07 -4.38
CA ARG A 85 -2.72 0.92 -4.87
C ARG A 85 -2.48 2.15 -4.01
N ASP A 86 -3.55 2.88 -3.70
CA ASP A 86 -3.48 4.13 -2.93
C ASP A 86 -3.21 3.90 -1.43
N LYS A 87 -3.22 2.64 -0.99
CA LYS A 87 -2.92 2.22 0.39
C LYS A 87 -1.54 1.61 0.55
N ILE A 88 -0.88 1.25 -0.55
CA ILE A 88 0.50 0.74 -0.53
C ILE A 88 1.43 1.93 -0.29
N THR A 89 1.93 2.06 0.94
CA THR A 89 2.78 3.18 1.39
C THR A 89 4.27 2.90 1.25
N MET A 90 4.61 1.65 0.93
CA MET A 90 5.97 1.19 0.69
C MET A 90 6.13 0.68 -0.76
N LYS A 91 7.17 -0.09 -1.04
CA LYS A 91 7.47 -0.58 -2.40
C LYS A 91 6.81 -1.91 -2.71
N VAL A 92 6.73 -2.21 -4.01
CA VAL A 92 6.52 -3.56 -4.52
C VAL A 92 7.89 -4.21 -4.73
N TRP A 93 8.13 -5.33 -4.05
CA TRP A 93 9.40 -6.01 -4.05
C TRP A 93 9.39 -7.20 -4.99
N CYS A 94 10.38 -7.24 -5.87
CA CYS A 94 10.67 -8.39 -6.72
C CYS A 94 11.47 -9.39 -5.89
N ASP A 95 10.92 -10.56 -5.68
CA ASP A 95 11.52 -11.64 -4.91
C ASP A 95 11.95 -12.77 -5.85
N PHE A 96 13.27 -12.92 -6.02
CA PHE A 96 13.90 -13.96 -6.83
C PHE A 96 14.90 -14.73 -5.99
N GLU A 97 14.61 -16.00 -5.74
CA GLU A 97 15.38 -16.84 -4.83
C GLU A 97 15.75 -18.22 -5.43
N TYR A 98 16.37 -19.09 -4.62
CA TYR A 98 16.76 -20.43 -5.00
C TYR A 98 15.59 -21.28 -5.51
N ASP A 99 14.39 -21.09 -4.99
CA ASP A 99 13.19 -21.77 -5.48
C ASP A 99 12.79 -21.31 -6.89
N THR A 100 13.14 -20.09 -7.29
CA THR A 100 12.98 -19.62 -8.67
C THR A 100 13.92 -20.41 -9.60
N ASP A 101 15.19 -20.54 -9.22
CA ASP A 101 16.15 -21.35 -9.96
C ASP A 101 15.72 -22.83 -10.01
N ALA A 102 15.27 -23.39 -8.88
CA ALA A 102 14.78 -24.76 -8.82
C ALA A 102 13.54 -24.98 -9.71
N ASN A 103 12.64 -24.00 -9.80
CA ASN A 103 11.49 -24.04 -10.71
C ASN A 103 11.92 -24.03 -12.17
N ALA A 104 12.89 -23.19 -12.54
CA ALA A 104 13.44 -23.15 -13.90
C ALA A 104 14.15 -24.49 -14.25
N ASN A 105 14.95 -25.03 -13.34
CA ASN A 105 15.65 -26.31 -13.51
C ASN A 105 14.67 -27.46 -13.72
N LYS A 106 13.57 -27.53 -12.97
CA LYS A 106 12.50 -28.54 -13.18
C LYS A 106 11.85 -28.45 -14.56
N ARG A 107 11.97 -27.30 -15.21
CA ARG A 107 11.47 -27.04 -16.57
C ARG A 107 12.56 -27.20 -17.63
N GLY A 108 13.73 -27.73 -17.25
CA GLY A 108 14.88 -27.99 -18.14
C GLY A 108 15.71 -26.74 -18.48
N VAL A 109 15.57 -25.65 -17.75
CA VAL A 109 16.29 -24.40 -18.00
C VAL A 109 17.21 -24.07 -16.82
N ILE A 110 18.52 -24.01 -17.11
CA ILE A 110 19.52 -23.52 -16.18
C ILE A 110 19.75 -22.03 -16.46
N LEU A 111 19.27 -21.17 -15.58
CA LEU A 111 19.41 -19.74 -15.74
C LEU A 111 20.86 -19.29 -15.49
N ASP A 112 21.40 -18.51 -16.40
CA ASP A 112 22.66 -17.81 -16.19
C ASP A 112 22.46 -16.49 -15.43
N ARG A 113 23.56 -15.81 -15.11
CA ARG A 113 23.58 -14.54 -14.38
C ARG A 113 22.82 -13.43 -15.10
N LYS A 114 22.96 -13.37 -16.43
CA LYS A 114 22.30 -12.37 -17.27
C LYS A 114 20.80 -12.61 -17.33
N GLN A 115 20.39 -13.86 -17.52
CA GLN A 115 18.98 -14.24 -17.59
C GLN A 115 18.24 -13.91 -16.28
N ARG A 116 18.82 -14.25 -15.12
CA ARG A 116 18.23 -13.88 -13.81
C ARG A 116 18.08 -12.37 -13.67
N THR A 117 19.13 -11.62 -14.01
CA THR A 117 19.11 -10.15 -13.94
C THR A 117 18.07 -9.55 -14.86
N ASN A 118 17.96 -10.07 -16.09
CA ASN A 118 16.95 -9.62 -17.04
C ASN A 118 15.52 -9.90 -16.55
N MET A 119 15.26 -11.05 -15.95
CA MET A 119 13.95 -11.39 -15.39
C MET A 119 13.55 -10.43 -14.25
N VAL A 120 14.47 -10.19 -13.31
CA VAL A 120 14.25 -9.21 -12.22
C VAL A 120 13.99 -7.82 -12.80
N THR A 121 14.80 -7.40 -13.77
CA THR A 121 14.65 -6.11 -14.46
C THR A 121 13.29 -6.03 -15.17
N ALA A 122 12.90 -7.05 -15.91
CA ALA A 122 11.64 -7.07 -16.65
C ALA A 122 10.42 -6.94 -15.72
N PHE A 123 10.42 -7.66 -14.59
CA PHE A 123 9.38 -7.50 -13.55
C PHE A 123 9.35 -6.08 -13.01
N CYS A 124 10.49 -5.54 -12.59
CA CYS A 124 10.58 -4.21 -11.99
C CYS A 124 10.16 -3.11 -12.96
N GLU A 125 10.64 -3.13 -14.21
CA GLU A 125 10.28 -2.10 -15.20
C GLU A 125 8.80 -2.22 -15.59
N ARG A 126 8.23 -3.43 -15.65
CA ARG A 126 6.78 -3.60 -15.86
C ARG A 126 5.97 -3.00 -14.71
N MET A 127 6.34 -3.28 -13.46
CA MET A 127 5.65 -2.70 -12.29
C MET A 127 5.79 -1.17 -12.25
N LYS A 128 6.96 -0.62 -12.62
CA LYS A 128 7.15 0.84 -12.75
C LYS A 128 6.23 1.43 -13.82
N SER A 129 6.12 0.78 -14.98
CA SER A 129 5.23 1.25 -16.07
C SER A 129 3.76 1.26 -15.65
N LEU A 130 3.39 0.41 -14.69
CA LEU A 130 2.09 0.37 -14.05
C LEU A 130 1.97 1.37 -12.88
N GLY A 131 3.02 2.17 -12.61
CA GLY A 131 3.04 3.28 -11.65
C GLY A 131 3.32 2.88 -10.21
N TYR A 132 3.99 1.75 -9.96
CA TYR A 132 4.44 1.37 -8.62
C TYR A 132 5.89 1.77 -8.38
N GLU A 133 6.21 2.08 -7.14
CA GLU A 133 7.61 2.10 -6.70
C GLU A 133 8.07 0.65 -6.45
N VAL A 134 9.25 0.33 -6.93
CA VAL A 134 9.77 -1.04 -6.88
C VAL A 134 11.11 -1.14 -6.17
N GLY A 135 11.42 -2.32 -5.68
CA GLY A 135 12.72 -2.70 -5.18
C GLY A 135 12.99 -4.19 -5.42
N VAL A 136 14.17 -4.62 -5.10
CA VAL A 136 14.64 -5.99 -5.28
C VAL A 136 14.97 -6.59 -3.93
N TYR A 137 14.44 -7.79 -3.66
CA TYR A 137 14.87 -8.61 -2.54
C TYR A 137 15.99 -9.54 -3.00
N ALA A 138 17.08 -9.59 -2.24
CA ALA A 138 18.21 -10.48 -2.52
C ALA A 138 19.05 -10.73 -1.26
N ASN A 139 19.74 -11.88 -1.25
CA ASN A 139 20.77 -12.20 -0.29
C ASN A 139 22.19 -11.93 -0.85
N PRO A 140 23.25 -11.97 -0.03
CA PRO A 140 24.62 -11.74 -0.46
C PRO A 140 25.12 -12.67 -1.58
N ASP A 141 24.67 -13.94 -1.63
CA ASP A 141 25.06 -14.86 -2.69
C ASP A 141 24.50 -14.40 -4.05
N TYR A 142 23.22 -14.05 -4.09
CA TYR A 142 22.60 -13.56 -5.31
C TYR A 142 23.26 -12.28 -5.80
N LEU A 143 23.54 -11.34 -4.90
CA LEU A 143 24.19 -10.06 -5.25
C LEU A 143 25.62 -10.26 -5.80
N LYS A 144 26.38 -11.19 -5.24
CA LYS A 144 27.77 -11.43 -5.64
C LYS A 144 27.87 -12.36 -6.86
N ASN A 145 27.09 -13.43 -6.87
CA ASN A 145 27.34 -14.58 -7.73
C ASN A 145 26.25 -14.84 -8.77
N LYS A 146 25.02 -14.38 -8.54
CA LYS A 146 23.85 -14.78 -9.34
C LYS A 146 23.25 -13.66 -10.18
N PHE A 147 23.42 -12.40 -9.78
CA PHE A 147 22.97 -11.24 -10.54
C PHE A 147 24.13 -10.43 -11.11
N ASN A 148 23.90 -9.77 -12.23
CA ASN A 148 24.67 -8.59 -12.64
C ASN A 148 24.22 -7.38 -11.80
N ASP A 149 24.73 -6.20 -12.12
CA ASP A 149 24.39 -4.99 -11.39
C ASP A 149 22.88 -4.69 -11.42
N LEU A 150 22.28 -4.59 -10.22
CA LEU A 150 20.91 -4.19 -9.97
C LEU A 150 20.84 -2.94 -9.07
N SER A 151 21.95 -2.19 -8.91
CA SER A 151 22.09 -1.03 -8.01
C SER A 151 21.11 0.10 -8.32
N LYS A 152 20.55 0.13 -9.53
CA LYS A 152 19.47 1.07 -9.90
C LYS A 152 18.15 0.85 -9.14
N TYR A 153 18.02 -0.29 -8.46
CA TYR A 153 16.84 -0.60 -7.64
C TYR A 153 17.18 -0.55 -6.16
N PRO A 154 16.31 0.01 -5.32
CA PRO A 154 16.40 -0.12 -3.88
C PRO A 154 16.49 -1.59 -3.46
N LEU A 155 17.39 -1.89 -2.51
CA LEU A 155 17.66 -3.25 -2.04
C LEU A 155 16.93 -3.55 -0.73
N TRP A 156 16.20 -4.64 -0.69
CA TRP A 156 15.80 -5.35 0.51
C TRP A 156 16.74 -6.54 0.70
N LEU A 157 17.69 -6.40 1.62
CA LEU A 157 18.72 -7.40 1.86
C LEU A 157 18.22 -8.47 2.83
N ALA A 158 18.32 -9.75 2.47
CA ALA A 158 18.24 -10.86 3.40
C ALA A 158 19.65 -11.26 3.85
N TYR A 159 19.99 -11.04 5.12
CA TYR A 159 21.31 -11.42 5.64
C TYR A 159 21.20 -11.79 7.11
N TYR A 160 20.88 -13.06 7.36
CA TYR A 160 20.69 -13.58 8.72
C TYR A 160 22.01 -13.76 9.44
N GLY A 161 22.04 -13.42 10.75
CA GLY A 161 23.20 -13.56 11.59
C GLY A 161 24.35 -12.57 11.32
N ALA A 162 24.18 -11.65 10.36
CA ALA A 162 25.13 -10.59 10.13
C ALA A 162 25.05 -9.49 11.20
N SER A 163 26.13 -8.75 11.39
CA SER A 163 26.06 -7.47 12.08
C SER A 163 25.43 -6.41 11.18
N GLU A 164 24.82 -5.37 11.78
CA GLU A 164 24.29 -4.23 11.00
C GLU A 164 25.39 -3.59 10.15
N LYS A 165 26.62 -3.46 10.70
CA LYS A 165 27.78 -2.96 9.97
C LYS A 165 28.08 -3.76 8.68
N ASP A 166 27.91 -5.09 8.73
CA ASP A 166 28.13 -5.93 7.55
C ASP A 166 26.99 -5.85 6.57
N ALA A 167 25.74 -5.78 7.04
CA ALA A 167 24.58 -5.57 6.19
C ALA A 167 24.66 -4.22 5.46
N MET A 168 25.05 -3.16 6.14
CA MET A 168 25.15 -1.81 5.56
C MET A 168 26.22 -1.67 4.47
N LYS A 169 27.16 -2.62 4.34
CA LYS A 169 28.10 -2.68 3.20
C LYS A 169 27.40 -2.87 1.84
N TYR A 170 26.18 -3.38 1.85
CA TYR A 170 25.33 -3.58 0.67
C TYR A 170 24.41 -2.39 0.39
N ASN A 171 24.46 -1.35 1.23
CA ASN A 171 23.60 -0.15 1.13
C ASN A 171 22.10 -0.50 1.00
N PRO A 172 21.52 -1.38 1.86
CA PRO A 172 20.12 -1.74 1.78
C PRO A 172 19.23 -0.60 2.28
N VAL A 173 18.05 -0.45 1.68
CA VAL A 173 16.99 0.39 2.24
C VAL A 173 16.12 -0.38 3.26
N MET A 174 16.24 -1.70 3.26
CA MET A 174 15.62 -2.58 4.24
C MET A 174 16.46 -3.84 4.41
N TRP A 175 16.60 -4.31 5.65
CA TRP A 175 17.38 -5.50 6.00
C TRP A 175 16.53 -6.50 6.78
N GLN A 176 16.31 -7.67 6.18
CA GLN A 176 15.72 -8.83 6.84
C GLN A 176 16.84 -9.55 7.58
N TYR A 177 16.86 -9.41 8.91
CA TYR A 177 17.95 -9.87 9.73
C TYR A 177 17.70 -11.21 10.44
N SER A 178 16.44 -11.65 10.46
CA SER A 178 16.05 -12.91 11.11
C SER A 178 14.77 -13.47 10.53
N SER A 179 14.70 -14.80 10.39
CA SER A 179 13.49 -15.56 10.06
C SER A 179 12.87 -16.24 11.29
N LYS A 180 13.30 -15.89 12.50
CA LYS A 180 12.91 -16.54 13.77
C LYS A 180 12.39 -15.52 14.79
N GLY A 181 11.78 -14.43 14.31
CA GLY A 181 11.18 -13.44 15.19
C GLY A 181 9.95 -13.98 15.92
N ASN A 182 9.72 -13.43 17.11
CA ASN A 182 8.49 -13.65 17.86
C ASN A 182 7.81 -12.30 18.06
N VAL A 183 6.59 -12.16 17.53
CA VAL A 183 5.81 -10.92 17.58
C VAL A 183 4.43 -11.24 18.16
N PRO A 184 4.00 -10.54 19.22
CA PRO A 184 2.64 -10.67 19.75
C PRO A 184 1.60 -10.53 18.65
N GLY A 185 0.65 -11.44 18.58
CA GLY A 185 -0.37 -11.47 17.51
C GLY A 185 -0.05 -12.39 16.34
N ILE A 186 1.17 -12.95 16.27
CA ILE A 186 1.58 -13.94 15.26
C ILE A 186 1.92 -15.25 15.94
N SER A 187 1.37 -16.34 15.47
CA SER A 187 1.71 -17.67 15.94
C SER A 187 2.93 -18.22 15.19
N GLY A 188 3.95 -18.63 15.94
CA GLY A 188 5.20 -19.13 15.36
C GLY A 188 6.17 -18.04 14.93
N ASN A 189 7.10 -18.40 14.05
CA ASN A 189 8.14 -17.52 13.58
C ASN A 189 7.64 -16.51 12.54
N VAL A 190 8.22 -15.33 12.57
CA VAL A 190 8.01 -14.28 11.56
C VAL A 190 9.34 -13.64 11.18
N ASP A 191 9.46 -13.25 9.93
CA ASP A 191 10.62 -12.55 9.40
C ASP A 191 10.68 -11.11 9.92
N MET A 192 11.87 -10.73 10.42
CA MET A 192 12.12 -9.45 11.08
C MET A 192 12.97 -8.54 10.22
N ASN A 193 12.56 -7.30 10.11
CA ASN A 193 13.19 -6.31 9.25
C ASN A 193 13.57 -5.03 9.98
N ASN A 194 14.75 -4.50 9.68
CA ASN A 194 15.14 -3.11 9.92
C ASN A 194 14.88 -2.29 8.65
N VAL A 195 14.09 -1.23 8.75
CA VAL A 195 13.69 -0.40 7.61
C VAL A 195 14.34 0.96 7.74
N TYR A 196 15.17 1.32 6.76
CA TYR A 196 15.97 2.55 6.71
C TYR A 196 15.38 3.60 5.77
N MET A 197 14.54 3.17 4.81
CA MET A 197 13.87 4.08 3.89
C MET A 197 12.75 4.87 4.57
N ASP A 198 12.45 6.02 4.02
CA ASP A 198 11.23 6.73 4.39
C ASP A 198 10.01 5.92 3.94
N ILE A 199 9.12 5.70 4.89
CA ILE A 199 7.82 5.15 4.61
C ILE A 199 6.93 6.34 4.25
N LYS A 200 6.30 6.30 3.09
CA LYS A 200 5.23 7.26 2.84
C LYS A 200 4.23 7.06 3.97
N THR A 201 4.16 8.00 4.88
CA THR A 201 2.99 8.05 5.75
C THR A 201 1.80 8.05 4.78
N ASP A 202 0.83 7.16 5.02
CA ASP A 202 -0.46 7.22 4.31
C ASP A 202 -0.77 8.72 4.20
N PRO A 203 -1.00 9.28 2.98
CA PRO A 203 -1.20 10.70 2.83
C PRO A 203 -2.24 11.08 3.87
N ALA A 204 -1.76 11.69 4.94
CA ALA A 204 -2.32 11.84 6.28
C ALA A 204 -3.79 11.49 6.28
N GLU A 205 -4.25 10.72 7.31
CA GLU A 205 -5.68 10.47 7.59
C GLU A 205 -6.58 11.24 6.64
N PRO A 206 -7.41 10.68 5.78
CA PRO A 206 -8.02 11.38 4.66
C PRO A 206 -8.25 12.79 5.13
N LYS A 207 -7.40 13.76 4.67
CA LYS A 207 -7.48 15.15 5.15
C LYS A 207 -8.94 15.36 5.21
N GLU A 208 -9.50 15.42 6.43
CA GLU A 208 -10.95 15.55 6.65
C GLU A 208 -11.43 16.29 5.44
N LYS A 209 -12.20 15.67 4.53
CA LYS A 209 -12.45 16.30 3.25
C LYS A 209 -12.99 17.66 3.63
N THR A 210 -12.11 18.64 3.77
CA THR A 210 -12.45 19.99 4.14
C THR A 210 -13.14 20.50 2.92
N PHE A 211 -14.42 20.18 2.86
CA PHE A 211 -15.26 20.76 1.84
C PHE A 211 -15.14 22.27 2.03
N PRO A 212 -14.96 23.02 0.93
CA PRO A 212 -14.80 24.45 1.02
C PRO A 212 -16.05 25.05 1.68
N ILE A 213 -15.85 26.08 2.46
CA ILE A 213 -16.96 26.86 3.01
C ILE A 213 -17.71 27.48 1.82
N LEU A 214 -19.01 27.19 1.70
CA LEU A 214 -19.85 27.77 0.64
C LEU A 214 -20.79 28.84 1.23
N TYR A 215 -20.85 29.96 0.54
CA TYR A 215 -21.68 31.11 0.89
C TYR A 215 -22.09 31.85 -0.39
N VAL A 216 -22.95 32.84 -0.25
CA VAL A 216 -23.42 33.65 -1.41
C VAL A 216 -22.22 34.25 -2.16
N GLY A 217 -22.11 33.93 -3.44
CA GLY A 217 -20.97 34.29 -4.30
C GLY A 217 -20.03 33.12 -4.62
N SER A 218 -20.07 32.02 -3.88
CA SER A 218 -19.31 30.80 -4.20
C SER A 218 -19.75 30.22 -5.55
N LYS A 219 -18.80 29.63 -6.29
CA LYS A 219 -19.06 29.02 -7.61
C LYS A 219 -18.25 27.73 -7.77
N GLY A 220 -18.73 26.82 -8.59
CA GLY A 220 -17.97 25.65 -9.00
C GLY A 220 -18.65 24.31 -8.71
N ARG A 221 -17.84 23.26 -8.73
CA ARG A 221 -18.28 21.86 -8.60
C ARG A 221 -18.92 21.60 -7.23
N GLU A 222 -18.31 22.09 -6.18
CA GLU A 222 -18.75 21.87 -4.79
C GLU A 222 -20.10 22.54 -4.54
N VAL A 223 -20.34 23.70 -5.17
CA VAL A 223 -21.67 24.35 -5.16
C VAL A 223 -22.72 23.48 -5.82
N LYS A 224 -22.41 22.86 -6.98
CA LYS A 224 -23.34 21.93 -7.64
C LYS A 224 -23.65 20.70 -6.77
N VAL A 225 -22.63 20.14 -6.10
CA VAL A 225 -22.82 19.02 -5.18
C VAL A 225 -23.76 19.44 -4.04
N TRP A 226 -23.52 20.61 -3.44
CA TRP A 226 -24.36 21.10 -2.34
C TRP A 226 -25.80 21.38 -2.79
N GLN A 227 -25.96 22.00 -3.94
CA GLN A 227 -27.28 22.26 -4.55
C GLN A 227 -28.10 20.99 -4.78
N ALA A 228 -27.43 19.89 -5.19
CA ALA A 228 -28.07 18.59 -5.32
C ALA A 228 -28.49 18.01 -3.95
N ILE A 229 -27.67 18.18 -2.90
CA ILE A 229 -28.00 17.72 -1.55
C ILE A 229 -29.23 18.46 -0.99
N VAL A 230 -29.33 19.76 -1.20
CA VAL A 230 -30.45 20.57 -0.70
C VAL A 230 -31.58 20.74 -1.72
N GLU A 231 -31.58 19.90 -2.75
CA GLU A 231 -32.63 19.77 -3.76
C GLU A 231 -33.05 21.13 -4.40
N THR A 232 -32.05 21.95 -4.75
CA THR A 232 -32.28 23.22 -5.46
C THR A 232 -31.67 23.20 -6.85
N SER A 233 -31.86 24.29 -7.63
CA SER A 233 -31.32 24.39 -8.99
C SER A 233 -29.79 24.20 -9.00
N VAL A 234 -29.30 23.23 -9.78
CA VAL A 234 -27.88 22.82 -9.83
C VAL A 234 -27.14 23.60 -10.92
N ASP A 235 -27.02 24.92 -10.74
CA ASP A 235 -26.35 25.81 -11.69
C ASP A 235 -24.86 26.08 -11.34
N GLY A 236 -24.40 25.65 -10.15
CA GLY A 236 -23.04 25.87 -9.67
C GLY A 236 -22.76 27.30 -9.21
N LYS A 237 -23.80 28.09 -8.93
CA LYS A 237 -23.70 29.45 -8.37
C LYS A 237 -24.46 29.52 -7.06
N TYR A 238 -23.75 29.80 -5.97
CA TYR A 238 -24.36 29.95 -4.65
C TYR A 238 -25.05 31.33 -4.56
N GLY A 239 -26.28 31.39 -4.97
CA GLY A 239 -27.12 32.60 -4.91
C GLY A 239 -28.06 32.57 -3.69
N ASN A 240 -28.98 33.56 -3.63
CA ASN A 240 -29.95 33.63 -2.55
C ASN A 240 -30.91 32.43 -2.48
N GLY A 241 -31.20 31.80 -3.63
CA GLY A 241 -32.00 30.57 -3.69
C GLY A 241 -31.28 29.41 -2.95
N THR A 242 -29.99 29.21 -3.24
CA THR A 242 -29.17 28.19 -2.59
C THR A 242 -29.03 28.52 -1.10
N LYS A 243 -28.81 29.78 -0.72
CA LYS A 243 -28.79 30.20 0.68
C LYS A 243 -30.09 29.84 1.42
N LYS A 244 -31.24 30.13 0.82
CA LYS A 244 -32.56 29.81 1.42
C LYS A 244 -32.73 28.31 1.62
N ALA A 245 -32.37 27.50 0.61
CA ALA A 245 -32.39 26.04 0.71
C ALA A 245 -31.43 25.52 1.79
N THR A 246 -30.24 26.12 1.91
CA THR A 246 -29.27 25.78 2.97
C THR A 246 -29.82 26.06 4.36
N VAL A 247 -30.43 27.22 4.58
CA VAL A 247 -31.05 27.55 5.88
C VAL A 247 -32.15 26.55 6.23
N ALA A 248 -33.02 26.20 5.27
CA ALA A 248 -34.08 25.23 5.51
C ALA A 248 -33.50 23.83 5.87
N PHE A 249 -32.42 23.42 5.20
CA PHE A 249 -31.69 22.20 5.54
C PHE A 249 -31.08 22.27 6.95
N GLN A 250 -30.40 23.36 7.29
CA GLN A 250 -29.80 23.57 8.62
C GLN A 250 -30.86 23.53 9.73
N GLN A 251 -32.02 24.13 9.54
CA GLN A 251 -33.15 24.07 10.49
C GLN A 251 -33.61 22.61 10.71
N LYS A 252 -33.65 21.81 9.67
CA LYS A 252 -34.01 20.38 9.76
C LYS A 252 -32.99 19.56 10.53
N VAL A 253 -31.70 19.77 10.28
CA VAL A 253 -30.61 18.91 10.83
C VAL A 253 -30.05 19.43 12.15
N PHE A 254 -30.29 20.72 12.50
CA PHE A 254 -29.87 21.36 13.74
C PHE A 254 -31.05 22.03 14.45
N PRO A 255 -32.14 21.30 14.79
CA PRO A 255 -33.39 21.93 15.21
C PRO A 255 -33.29 22.78 16.52
N SER A 256 -32.30 22.49 17.34
CA SER A 256 -32.08 23.19 18.61
C SER A 256 -30.87 24.15 18.60
N GLN A 257 -30.32 24.48 17.44
CA GLN A 257 -29.11 25.28 17.28
C GLN A 257 -29.31 26.45 16.29
N PRO A 258 -30.06 27.50 16.65
CA PRO A 258 -30.36 28.62 15.73
C PRO A 258 -29.10 29.33 15.19
N THR A 259 -27.99 29.28 15.89
CA THR A 259 -26.71 29.84 15.44
C THR A 259 -26.13 29.16 14.24
N GLU A 260 -26.55 27.92 13.94
CA GLU A 260 -26.12 27.15 12.75
C GLU A 260 -27.00 27.45 11.54
N TRP A 261 -28.08 28.28 11.64
CA TRP A 261 -29.00 28.60 10.53
C TRP A 261 -28.58 29.85 9.75
N ASP A 262 -27.32 29.93 9.42
CA ASP A 262 -26.69 31.12 8.81
C ASP A 262 -26.70 31.09 7.28
N GLY A 263 -27.03 29.93 6.69
CA GLY A 263 -26.98 29.73 5.24
C GLY A 263 -25.56 29.67 4.71
N ILE A 264 -24.59 29.32 5.54
CA ILE A 264 -23.20 29.03 5.17
C ILE A 264 -22.97 27.52 5.31
N VAL A 265 -22.37 26.92 4.31
CA VAL A 265 -22.05 25.49 4.34
C VAL A 265 -20.64 25.30 4.90
N GLY A 266 -20.53 25.22 6.20
CA GLY A 266 -19.30 24.85 6.92
C GLY A 266 -19.16 23.36 7.14
N ALA A 267 -18.12 22.92 7.83
CA ALA A 267 -17.79 21.50 8.06
C ALA A 267 -18.98 20.70 8.61
N LYS A 268 -19.64 21.18 9.66
CA LYS A 268 -20.81 20.52 10.28
C LYS A 268 -21.99 20.37 9.30
N THR A 269 -22.23 21.42 8.51
CA THR A 269 -23.35 21.42 7.52
C THR A 269 -23.06 20.44 6.40
N TRP A 270 -21.80 20.35 5.92
CA TRP A 270 -21.38 19.36 4.96
C TRP A 270 -21.51 17.92 5.49
N GLU A 271 -21.08 17.66 6.72
CA GLU A 271 -21.22 16.36 7.36
C GLU A 271 -22.67 15.87 7.35
N LYS A 272 -23.59 16.71 7.80
CA LYS A 272 -25.04 16.40 7.79
C LYS A 272 -25.61 16.23 6.38
N GLY A 273 -25.13 17.01 5.41
CA GLY A 273 -25.52 16.86 4.02
C GLY A 273 -25.09 15.52 3.43
N ILE A 274 -23.90 15.05 3.74
CA ILE A 274 -23.40 13.75 3.29
C ILE A 274 -24.10 12.59 4.00
N GLU A 275 -24.38 12.72 5.29
CA GLU A 275 -25.17 11.73 6.04
C GLU A 275 -26.57 11.54 5.43
N SER A 276 -27.22 12.63 4.99
CA SER A 276 -28.55 12.55 4.38
C SER A 276 -28.61 11.82 3.05
N LEU A 277 -27.48 11.61 2.37
CA LEU A 277 -27.40 10.80 1.14
C LEU A 277 -27.30 9.30 1.40
N LYS A 278 -27.09 8.89 2.66
CA LYS A 278 -26.94 7.48 3.05
C LYS A 278 -28.23 6.87 3.62
N SER A 279 -29.20 7.71 3.88
CA SER A 279 -30.53 7.36 4.39
C SER A 279 -31.53 7.24 3.24
#